data_9f72dfc9cf070e617659cc2898428871
#
_entry.id   9f72dfc9cf070e617659cc2898428871
#
_cell.length_a   1.000
_cell.length_b   1.000
_cell.length_c   1.000
_cell.angle_alpha   90.00
_cell.angle_beta   90.00
_cell.angle_gamma   90.00
#
_symmetry.space_group_name_H-M   'P 1'
#
loop_
_entity.id
_entity.type
_entity.pdbx_description
1 polymer ?
#
loop_
_entity_poly.entity_id
_entity_poly.type
_entity_poly.pdbx_seq_one_letter_code
_entity_poly.pdbx_strand_id
1 'polypeptide(L)'
;ISRQYFQKDPKDIQGRINIKEVIKEGQEVIIQVAKEERGNKGAALTTFISLAGRYLVLMPNNPRAGGISRRIEGEERQQLKEALGALTIPDEMGVIVRTAGLGRSAEELQWDLNYLLKLWNSIDDASKDRKAPFLIYQESNVIIRAIRDYLRKDIGEVLIDSKKVYDEAQGFVQQVMQDFQHKIKLYSDETPLFSRFQIESQIETAFEREVKLPSGGSIVIDPTEALVSIDINSSRATKGADIEETALNTNLEAADEIARQLRLRDIGGLIVVDFIDMGPARNQRDVENRMRDALEADRARIQLGRISRFGLLELSRQRLRPSLGETSSIVCPRCNGQGHIRDVKSLALSILRLIEEEVMKERTGEIQAQVPVAVATYLLNEKREPLRAIEDAHNVRVVIIPNQNLETPHFEVERIRDDQTIAQPSHELELLEGNKDADIASAQDTEIKTQEPAVKLMAPETGSGTRGYPYRKSRHPGPFLHLAGADLYQRTQAAQGQETPAPGQG
;
A
#
# COMPACT_ATOMS: atom_id res chain seq x y z
N ILE A 1 -15.42 -15.75 13.94
CA ILE A 1 -14.91 -17.11 14.30
C ILE A 1 -15.81 -18.14 13.67
N SER A 2 -15.23 -19.17 13.03
CA SER A 2 -15.97 -20.28 12.41
C SER A 2 -16.70 -21.13 13.47
N ARG A 3 -17.89 -21.63 13.12
CA ARG A 3 -18.72 -22.43 14.01
C ARG A 3 -18.09 -23.76 14.42
N GLN A 4 -17.19 -24.31 13.66
CA GLN A 4 -16.43 -25.53 13.98
C GLN A 4 -15.68 -25.45 15.32
N TYR A 5 -15.32 -24.25 15.76
CA TYR A 5 -14.64 -24.02 17.04
C TYR A 5 -15.58 -23.79 18.22
N PHE A 6 -16.90 -23.77 17.98
CA PHE A 6 -17.88 -23.59 19.03
C PHE A 6 -18.04 -24.86 19.86
N GLN A 7 -18.01 -24.73 21.17
CA GLN A 7 -18.21 -25.84 22.11
C GLN A 7 -19.69 -26.18 22.35
N LYS A 8 -20.60 -25.26 22.04
CA LYS A 8 -22.05 -25.45 22.11
C LYS A 8 -22.65 -25.32 20.72
N ASP A 9 -23.66 -26.13 20.41
CA ASP A 9 -24.37 -26.00 19.15
C ASP A 9 -25.03 -24.59 19.11
N PRO A 10 -24.86 -23.83 18.02
CA PRO A 10 -25.50 -22.52 17.86
C PRO A 10 -27.03 -22.55 17.99
N LYS A 11 -27.66 -23.72 17.81
CA LYS A 11 -29.10 -23.91 17.98
C LYS A 11 -29.53 -23.85 19.43
N ASP A 12 -28.64 -24.14 20.37
CA ASP A 12 -28.91 -24.15 21.81
C ASP A 12 -28.71 -22.77 22.46
N ILE A 13 -28.23 -21.78 21.70
CA ILE A 13 -27.96 -20.42 22.19
C ILE A 13 -29.15 -19.53 21.85
N GLN A 14 -29.91 -19.13 22.86
CA GLN A 14 -31.00 -18.15 22.73
C GLN A 14 -30.40 -16.72 22.78
N GLY A 15 -30.57 -15.95 21.70
CA GLY A 15 -30.18 -14.55 21.66
C GLY A 15 -28.88 -14.29 20.91
N ARG A 16 -28.21 -13.15 21.23
CA ARG A 16 -26.96 -12.74 20.61
C ARG A 16 -25.79 -13.55 21.16
N ILE A 17 -25.10 -14.27 20.28
CA ILE A 17 -23.96 -15.13 20.65
C ILE A 17 -22.84 -14.28 21.27
N ASN A 18 -22.46 -14.58 22.51
CA ASN A 18 -21.32 -13.99 23.19
C ASN A 18 -20.10 -14.91 23.02
N ILE A 19 -18.95 -14.34 22.67
CA ILE A 19 -17.71 -15.08 22.42
C ILE A 19 -17.26 -15.92 23.63
N LYS A 20 -17.46 -15.41 24.86
CA LYS A 20 -17.12 -16.11 26.11
C LYS A 20 -17.91 -17.39 26.34
N GLU A 21 -19.05 -17.53 25.68
CA GLU A 21 -19.94 -18.71 25.85
C GLU A 21 -19.61 -19.83 24.87
N VAL A 22 -18.94 -19.50 23.77
CA VAL A 22 -18.69 -20.42 22.65
C VAL A 22 -17.24 -20.84 22.52
N ILE A 23 -16.29 -20.11 23.12
CA ILE A 23 -14.85 -20.40 23.09
C ILE A 23 -14.30 -20.39 24.51
N LYS A 24 -13.36 -21.31 24.81
CA LYS A 24 -12.62 -21.37 26.07
C LYS A 24 -11.20 -20.89 25.94
N GLU A 25 -10.66 -20.39 27.05
CA GLU A 25 -9.23 -20.12 27.18
C GLU A 25 -8.42 -21.41 27.03
N GLY A 26 -7.28 -21.34 26.33
CA GLY A 26 -6.45 -22.50 26.02
C GLY A 26 -6.90 -23.33 24.81
N GLN A 27 -8.00 -22.95 24.14
CA GLN A 27 -8.46 -23.63 22.94
C GLN A 27 -7.56 -23.22 21.74
N GLU A 28 -7.01 -24.21 21.05
CA GLU A 28 -6.25 -24.01 19.83
C GLU A 28 -7.18 -23.80 18.63
N VAL A 29 -6.84 -22.85 17.78
CA VAL A 29 -7.61 -22.50 16.58
C VAL A 29 -6.67 -22.20 15.41
N ILE A 30 -7.07 -22.57 14.20
CA ILE A 30 -6.36 -22.15 12.97
C ILE A 30 -6.82 -20.75 12.63
N ILE A 31 -5.87 -19.84 12.48
CA ILE A 31 -6.12 -18.46 12.06
C ILE A 31 -5.42 -18.16 10.74
N GLN A 32 -6.05 -17.35 9.93
CA GLN A 32 -5.47 -16.77 8.72
C GLN A 32 -5.34 -15.26 8.90
N VAL A 33 -4.20 -14.71 8.50
CA VAL A 33 -4.01 -13.26 8.43
C VAL A 33 -4.78 -12.74 7.22
N ALA A 34 -5.87 -12.02 7.45
CA ALA A 34 -6.70 -11.44 6.41
C ALA A 34 -6.18 -10.09 5.93
N LYS A 35 -5.54 -9.33 6.84
CA LYS A 35 -4.88 -8.06 6.57
C LYS A 35 -3.67 -7.93 7.49
N GLU A 36 -2.58 -7.44 6.93
CA GLU A 36 -1.37 -7.08 7.66
C GLU A 36 -1.56 -5.82 8.50
N GLU A 37 -0.68 -5.60 9.44
CA GLU A 37 -0.63 -4.36 10.22
C GLU A 37 -0.42 -3.16 9.31
N ARG A 38 -1.00 -2.02 9.70
CA ARG A 38 -0.88 -0.78 8.93
C ARG A 38 -0.95 0.43 9.86
N GLY A 39 0.15 1.13 10.02
CA GLY A 39 0.25 2.24 10.97
C GLY A 39 -0.24 1.82 12.34
N ASN A 40 -1.16 2.57 12.93
CA ASN A 40 -1.73 2.28 14.24
C ASN A 40 -2.83 1.18 14.23
N LYS A 41 -3.08 0.53 13.09
CA LYS A 41 -4.09 -0.54 12.98
C LYS A 41 -3.42 -1.90 13.00
N GLY A 42 -3.70 -2.70 14.02
CA GLY A 42 -3.22 -4.07 14.12
C GLY A 42 -3.73 -4.98 13.00
N ALA A 43 -3.09 -6.15 12.85
CA ALA A 43 -3.46 -7.15 11.87
C ALA A 43 -4.91 -7.65 12.05
N ALA A 44 -5.59 -7.93 10.94
CA ALA A 44 -6.90 -8.55 10.96
C ALA A 44 -6.78 -10.06 10.79
N LEU A 45 -7.22 -10.80 11.79
CA LEU A 45 -7.18 -12.26 11.83
C LEU A 45 -8.60 -12.83 11.63
N THR A 46 -8.69 -13.98 10.96
CA THR A 46 -9.94 -14.71 10.78
C THR A 46 -9.71 -16.22 10.94
N THR A 47 -10.73 -16.92 11.41
CA THR A 47 -10.76 -18.38 11.42
C THR A 47 -11.49 -18.95 10.19
N PHE A 48 -12.06 -18.10 9.34
CA PHE A 48 -12.60 -18.51 8.04
C PHE A 48 -11.47 -18.58 7.03
N ILE A 49 -10.98 -19.79 6.84
CA ILE A 49 -9.83 -20.03 5.94
C ILE A 49 -10.29 -19.88 4.48
N SER A 50 -9.46 -19.25 3.67
CA SER A 50 -9.65 -19.10 2.24
C SER A 50 -8.36 -19.44 1.50
N LEU A 51 -8.39 -20.46 0.65
CA LEU A 51 -7.26 -20.92 -0.15
C LEU A 51 -7.47 -20.50 -1.61
N ALA A 52 -6.56 -19.70 -2.14
CA ALA A 52 -6.67 -19.16 -3.49
C ALA A 52 -5.95 -20.07 -4.50
N GLY A 53 -6.74 -20.72 -5.36
CA GLY A 53 -6.28 -21.38 -6.58
C GLY A 53 -6.15 -20.40 -7.74
N ARG A 54 -5.95 -20.94 -8.93
CA ARG A 54 -5.91 -20.16 -10.17
C ARG A 54 -7.31 -19.68 -10.57
N TYR A 55 -8.27 -20.59 -10.64
CA TYR A 55 -9.63 -20.35 -11.11
C TYR A 55 -10.64 -20.26 -9.99
N LEU A 56 -10.35 -20.89 -8.86
CA LEU A 56 -11.23 -21.02 -7.70
C LEU A 56 -10.61 -20.46 -6.44
N VAL A 57 -11.47 -20.13 -5.48
CA VAL A 57 -11.10 -19.93 -4.07
C VAL A 57 -11.89 -20.94 -3.26
N LEU A 58 -11.20 -21.79 -2.53
CA LEU A 58 -11.80 -22.77 -1.61
C LEU A 58 -11.93 -22.19 -0.21
N MET A 59 -13.08 -22.33 0.39
CA MET A 59 -13.37 -21.96 1.79
C MET A 59 -13.75 -23.22 2.57
N PRO A 60 -12.78 -23.92 3.17
CA PRO A 60 -12.98 -25.26 3.73
C PRO A 60 -13.96 -25.29 4.89
N ASN A 61 -14.10 -24.22 5.65
CA ASN A 61 -14.91 -24.12 6.85
C ASN A 61 -16.03 -23.08 6.76
N ASN A 62 -16.49 -22.77 5.54
CA ASN A 62 -17.56 -21.81 5.31
C ASN A 62 -18.49 -22.25 4.17
N PRO A 63 -19.40 -23.20 4.38
CA PRO A 63 -20.29 -23.74 3.33
C PRO A 63 -21.28 -22.70 2.79
N ARG A 64 -21.50 -21.61 3.50
CA ARG A 64 -22.40 -20.54 3.04
C ARG A 64 -21.71 -19.55 2.08
N ALA A 65 -20.40 -19.58 2.03
CA ALA A 65 -19.61 -18.76 1.10
C ALA A 65 -19.49 -19.52 -0.22
N GLY A 66 -20.07 -19.00 -1.27
CA GLY A 66 -19.98 -19.58 -2.61
C GLY A 66 -20.48 -18.62 -3.66
N GLY A 67 -20.13 -18.87 -4.90
CA GLY A 67 -20.62 -18.10 -6.02
C GLY A 67 -19.60 -17.81 -7.10
N ILE A 68 -19.88 -16.80 -7.89
CA ILE A 68 -19.07 -16.38 -9.04
C ILE A 68 -18.65 -14.93 -8.83
N SER A 69 -17.45 -14.57 -9.25
CA SER A 69 -16.92 -13.21 -9.20
C SER A 69 -17.97 -12.19 -9.68
N ARG A 70 -18.12 -11.08 -8.98
CA ARG A 70 -19.07 -10.02 -9.31
C ARG A 70 -18.71 -9.26 -10.60
N ARG A 71 -17.52 -9.49 -11.16
CA ARG A 71 -17.07 -8.91 -12.41
C ARG A 71 -17.59 -9.67 -13.65
N ILE A 72 -18.09 -10.88 -13.45
CA ILE A 72 -18.60 -11.72 -14.52
C ILE A 72 -20.10 -11.53 -14.57
N GLU A 73 -20.62 -11.08 -15.70
CA GLU A 73 -22.02 -10.74 -15.90
C GLU A 73 -22.58 -11.46 -17.15
N GLY A 74 -23.86 -11.36 -17.37
CA GLY A 74 -24.53 -11.87 -18.58
C GLY A 74 -24.45 -13.40 -18.76
N GLU A 75 -24.34 -13.83 -20.01
CA GLU A 75 -24.32 -15.24 -20.42
C GLU A 75 -23.12 -16.00 -19.86
N GLU A 76 -21.98 -15.36 -19.79
CA GLU A 76 -20.76 -15.95 -19.23
C GLU A 76 -20.92 -16.37 -17.77
N ARG A 77 -21.67 -15.59 -17.00
CA ARG A 77 -22.02 -15.94 -15.62
C ARG A 77 -22.91 -17.16 -15.54
N GLN A 78 -23.86 -17.29 -16.49
CA GLN A 78 -24.75 -18.44 -16.54
C GLN A 78 -23.98 -19.73 -16.87
N GLN A 79 -23.10 -19.71 -17.88
CA GLN A 79 -22.24 -20.83 -18.24
C GLN A 79 -21.35 -21.28 -17.07
N LEU A 80 -20.75 -20.33 -16.34
CA LEU A 80 -19.96 -20.65 -15.17
C LEU A 80 -20.79 -21.21 -14.00
N LYS A 81 -22.04 -20.82 -13.88
CA LYS A 81 -22.95 -21.38 -12.89
C LYS A 81 -23.27 -22.84 -13.19
N GLU A 82 -23.43 -23.20 -14.46
CA GLU A 82 -23.62 -24.58 -14.92
C GLU A 82 -22.37 -25.40 -14.67
N ALA A 83 -21.19 -24.87 -15.05
CA ALA A 83 -19.90 -25.53 -14.80
C ALA A 83 -19.65 -25.73 -13.29
N LEU A 84 -19.98 -24.75 -12.45
CA LEU A 84 -19.87 -24.86 -10.98
C LEU A 84 -20.80 -25.92 -10.43
N GLY A 85 -22.01 -26.07 -10.99
CA GLY A 85 -22.97 -27.10 -10.59
C GLY A 85 -22.52 -28.52 -10.93
N ALA A 86 -21.61 -28.69 -11.89
CA ALA A 86 -21.03 -29.99 -12.27
C ALA A 86 -19.83 -30.40 -11.39
N LEU A 87 -19.31 -29.49 -10.52
CA LEU A 87 -18.18 -29.81 -9.66
C LEU A 87 -18.59 -30.64 -8.44
N THR A 88 -17.71 -31.56 -8.06
CA THR A 88 -17.87 -32.35 -6.84
C THR A 88 -17.26 -31.56 -5.65
N ILE A 89 -18.08 -30.78 -4.99
CA ILE A 89 -17.68 -29.96 -3.83
C ILE A 89 -18.13 -30.66 -2.57
N PRO A 90 -17.27 -30.84 -1.53
CA PRO A 90 -17.70 -31.36 -0.23
C PRO A 90 -18.76 -30.45 0.44
N ASP A 91 -19.75 -31.04 1.10
CA ASP A 91 -20.93 -30.34 1.66
C ASP A 91 -20.61 -29.22 2.67
N GLU A 92 -19.47 -29.34 3.36
CA GLU A 92 -19.04 -28.37 4.37
C GLU A 92 -18.19 -27.22 3.81
N MET A 93 -17.92 -27.20 2.51
CA MET A 93 -17.00 -26.26 1.87
C MET A 93 -17.71 -25.31 0.91
N GLY A 94 -17.25 -24.07 0.88
CA GLY A 94 -17.68 -23.06 -0.08
C GLY A 94 -16.63 -22.85 -1.18
N VAL A 95 -17.10 -22.59 -2.40
CA VAL A 95 -16.21 -22.31 -3.55
C VAL A 95 -16.65 -21.04 -4.26
N ILE A 96 -15.70 -20.17 -4.57
CA ILE A 96 -15.92 -18.95 -5.38
C ILE A 96 -15.13 -19.08 -6.68
N VAL A 97 -15.80 -18.89 -7.82
CA VAL A 97 -15.13 -18.81 -9.14
C VAL A 97 -14.54 -17.42 -9.32
N ARG A 98 -13.22 -17.37 -9.59
CA ARG A 98 -12.48 -16.14 -9.90
C ARG A 98 -12.70 -15.71 -11.34
N THR A 99 -12.37 -14.45 -11.66
CA THR A 99 -12.43 -13.94 -13.06
C THR A 99 -11.57 -14.75 -14.02
N ALA A 100 -10.47 -15.32 -13.57
CA ALA A 100 -9.61 -16.21 -14.38
C ALA A 100 -10.28 -17.55 -14.77
N GLY A 101 -11.38 -17.92 -14.10
CA GLY A 101 -12.18 -19.09 -14.43
C GLY A 101 -13.12 -18.91 -15.62
N LEU A 102 -13.20 -17.70 -16.18
CA LEU A 102 -14.03 -17.42 -17.35
C LEU A 102 -13.61 -18.27 -18.56
N GLY A 103 -14.59 -18.91 -19.21
CA GLY A 103 -14.36 -19.76 -20.37
C GLY A 103 -13.58 -21.07 -20.07
N ARG A 104 -13.53 -21.52 -18.79
CA ARG A 104 -12.91 -22.78 -18.40
C ARG A 104 -13.93 -23.90 -18.34
N SER A 105 -13.48 -25.09 -18.69
CA SER A 105 -14.32 -26.29 -18.60
C SER A 105 -14.51 -26.72 -17.14
N ALA A 106 -15.56 -27.50 -16.88
CA ALA A 106 -15.79 -28.10 -15.58
C ALA A 106 -14.62 -28.97 -15.12
N GLU A 107 -13.93 -29.63 -16.05
CA GLU A 107 -12.76 -30.47 -15.79
C GLU A 107 -11.56 -29.64 -15.30
N GLU A 108 -11.28 -28.49 -15.94
CA GLU A 108 -10.20 -27.56 -15.52
C GLU A 108 -10.50 -26.98 -14.13
N LEU A 109 -11.75 -26.65 -13.85
CA LEU A 109 -12.20 -26.16 -12.55
C LEU A 109 -12.12 -27.26 -11.48
N GLN A 110 -12.52 -28.50 -11.80
CA GLN A 110 -12.41 -29.64 -10.88
C GLN A 110 -10.95 -29.95 -10.54
N TRP A 111 -10.05 -29.81 -11.47
CA TRP A 111 -8.62 -30.02 -11.25
C TRP A 111 -8.03 -28.99 -10.27
N ASP A 112 -8.37 -27.72 -10.44
CA ASP A 112 -7.98 -26.64 -9.50
C ASP A 112 -8.59 -26.89 -8.11
N LEU A 113 -9.83 -27.34 -8.04
CA LEU A 113 -10.50 -27.73 -6.79
C LEU A 113 -9.77 -28.89 -6.09
N ASN A 114 -9.42 -29.93 -6.81
CA ASN A 114 -8.72 -31.09 -6.26
C ASN A 114 -7.35 -30.71 -5.67
N TYR A 115 -6.63 -29.81 -6.32
CA TYR A 115 -5.39 -29.24 -5.80
C TYR A 115 -5.63 -28.52 -4.46
N LEU A 116 -6.65 -27.66 -4.40
CA LEU A 116 -7.00 -26.91 -3.18
C LEU A 116 -7.46 -27.83 -2.04
N LEU A 117 -8.17 -28.91 -2.35
CA LEU A 117 -8.58 -29.92 -1.37
C LEU A 117 -7.36 -30.66 -0.79
N LYS A 118 -6.41 -31.08 -1.63
CA LYS A 118 -5.16 -31.69 -1.16
C LYS A 118 -4.38 -30.73 -0.25
N LEU A 119 -4.27 -29.45 -0.65
CA LEU A 119 -3.60 -28.42 0.15
C LEU A 119 -4.29 -28.24 1.51
N TRP A 120 -5.62 -28.18 1.52
CA TRP A 120 -6.38 -28.06 2.77
C TRP A 120 -6.14 -29.26 3.70
N ASN A 121 -6.19 -30.48 3.17
CA ASN A 121 -5.93 -31.69 3.96
C ASN A 121 -4.54 -31.65 4.57
N SER A 122 -3.53 -31.23 3.82
CA SER A 122 -2.16 -31.09 4.33
C SER A 122 -2.05 -30.04 5.45
N ILE A 123 -2.80 -28.93 5.36
CA ILE A 123 -2.86 -27.90 6.40
C ILE A 123 -3.56 -28.43 7.65
N ASP A 124 -4.66 -29.12 7.49
CA ASP A 124 -5.45 -29.69 8.59
C ASP A 124 -4.67 -30.77 9.33
N ASP A 125 -3.99 -31.66 8.60
CA ASP A 125 -3.12 -32.70 9.17
C ASP A 125 -1.93 -32.08 9.92
N ALA A 126 -1.22 -31.13 9.30
CA ALA A 126 -0.10 -30.45 9.95
C ALA A 126 -0.53 -29.67 11.22
N SER A 127 -1.77 -29.20 11.26
CA SER A 127 -2.31 -28.52 12.45
C SER A 127 -2.44 -29.41 13.68
N LYS A 128 -2.51 -30.74 13.48
CA LYS A 128 -2.65 -31.76 14.54
C LYS A 128 -1.32 -32.29 15.06
N ASP A 129 -0.23 -32.08 14.29
CA ASP A 129 1.08 -32.67 14.59
C ASP A 129 1.85 -31.93 15.68
N ARG A 130 1.58 -30.65 15.92
CA ARG A 130 2.34 -29.78 16.83
C ARG A 130 1.42 -28.92 17.68
N LYS A 131 1.90 -28.57 18.87
CA LYS A 131 1.21 -27.59 19.74
C LYS A 131 1.35 -26.17 19.20
N ALA A 132 0.28 -25.39 19.28
CA ALA A 132 0.29 -23.97 18.97
C ALA A 132 1.22 -23.18 19.92
N PRO A 133 1.77 -22.03 19.49
CA PRO A 133 1.63 -21.41 18.17
C PRO A 133 2.76 -21.80 17.21
N PHE A 134 2.44 -22.07 15.95
CA PHE A 134 3.44 -22.26 14.88
C PHE A 134 2.86 -21.90 13.50
N LEU A 135 3.74 -21.62 12.55
CA LEU A 135 3.38 -21.30 11.16
C LEU A 135 3.05 -22.60 10.42
N ILE A 136 1.77 -22.81 10.06
CA ILE A 136 1.33 -24.01 9.34
C ILE A 136 1.64 -23.89 7.85
N TYR A 137 1.16 -22.83 7.21
CA TYR A 137 1.27 -22.60 5.78
C TYR A 137 1.46 -21.12 5.48
N GLN A 138 2.36 -20.81 4.58
CA GLN A 138 2.55 -19.48 4.02
C GLN A 138 2.23 -19.53 2.53
N GLU A 139 1.34 -18.64 2.08
CA GLU A 139 1.07 -18.50 0.65
C GLU A 139 2.38 -18.22 -0.09
N SER A 140 2.53 -18.81 -1.28
CA SER A 140 3.74 -18.68 -2.10
C SER A 140 4.18 -17.23 -2.28
N ASN A 141 5.46 -17.04 -2.59
CA ASN A 141 6.07 -15.71 -2.77
C ASN A 141 5.33 -14.85 -3.82
N VAL A 142 5.62 -13.57 -3.85
CA VAL A 142 4.95 -12.57 -4.71
C VAL A 142 5.02 -12.97 -6.19
N ILE A 143 6.12 -13.60 -6.62
CA ILE A 143 6.37 -13.99 -8.02
C ILE A 143 5.41 -15.09 -8.44
N ILE A 144 5.28 -16.13 -7.63
CA ILE A 144 4.35 -17.24 -7.88
C ILE A 144 2.90 -16.73 -7.88
N ARG A 145 2.55 -15.85 -6.94
CA ARG A 145 1.22 -15.21 -6.91
C ARG A 145 0.97 -14.38 -8.16
N ALA A 146 1.97 -13.63 -8.62
CA ALA A 146 1.84 -12.81 -9.82
C ALA A 146 1.67 -13.67 -11.07
N ILE A 147 2.46 -14.73 -11.24
CA ILE A 147 2.30 -15.68 -12.36
C ILE A 147 0.92 -16.33 -12.31
N ARG A 148 0.48 -16.83 -11.14
CA ARG A 148 -0.83 -17.42 -10.96
C ARG A 148 -1.96 -16.47 -11.36
N ASP A 149 -1.86 -15.20 -10.98
CA ASP A 149 -2.95 -14.25 -11.12
C ASP A 149 -2.94 -13.50 -12.47
N TYR A 150 -1.76 -13.26 -13.06
CA TYR A 150 -1.60 -12.41 -14.26
C TYR A 150 -1.24 -13.16 -15.53
N LEU A 151 -0.63 -14.38 -15.46
CA LEU A 151 -0.26 -15.10 -16.66
C LEU A 151 -1.52 -15.59 -17.41
N ARG A 152 -1.85 -14.95 -18.51
CA ARG A 152 -3.02 -15.24 -19.36
C ARG A 152 -2.57 -15.65 -20.76
N LYS A 153 -3.53 -16.09 -21.60
CA LYS A 153 -3.26 -16.51 -22.98
C LYS A 153 -2.74 -15.37 -23.86
N ASP A 154 -3.19 -14.15 -23.60
CA ASP A 154 -2.81 -12.91 -24.28
C ASP A 154 -1.40 -12.43 -23.96
N ILE A 155 -0.78 -12.91 -22.86
CA ILE A 155 0.62 -12.60 -22.53
C ILE A 155 1.54 -13.36 -23.50
N GLY A 156 2.43 -12.61 -24.17
CA GLY A 156 3.41 -13.15 -25.10
C GLY A 156 4.55 -13.89 -24.37
N GLU A 157 5.21 -13.21 -23.45
CA GLU A 157 6.33 -13.75 -22.68
C GLU A 157 6.47 -13.12 -21.30
N VAL A 158 7.11 -13.84 -20.39
CA VAL A 158 7.50 -13.39 -19.04
C VAL A 158 9.00 -13.51 -18.96
N LEU A 159 9.69 -12.38 -18.77
CA LEU A 159 11.15 -12.32 -18.66
C LEU A 159 11.54 -12.21 -17.18
N ILE A 160 12.47 -13.02 -16.75
CA ILE A 160 13.00 -13.08 -15.38
C ILE A 160 14.52 -13.02 -15.44
N ASP A 161 15.13 -12.07 -14.75
CA ASP A 161 16.59 -11.83 -14.75
C ASP A 161 17.33 -12.62 -13.66
N SER A 162 16.63 -13.09 -12.62
CA SER A 162 17.22 -13.92 -11.57
C SER A 162 17.03 -15.40 -11.86
N LYS A 163 18.13 -16.15 -11.96
CA LYS A 163 18.09 -17.59 -12.22
C LYS A 163 17.30 -18.36 -11.15
N LYS A 164 17.50 -18.02 -9.87
CA LYS A 164 16.77 -18.66 -8.75
C LYS A 164 15.26 -18.47 -8.90
N VAL A 165 14.83 -17.25 -9.20
CA VAL A 165 13.42 -16.91 -9.40
C VAL A 165 12.85 -17.57 -10.66
N TYR A 166 13.65 -17.64 -11.73
CA TYR A 166 13.27 -18.34 -12.95
C TYR A 166 13.03 -19.83 -12.69
N ASP A 167 13.92 -20.50 -11.95
CA ASP A 167 13.79 -21.92 -11.64
C ASP A 167 12.53 -22.18 -10.78
N GLU A 168 12.25 -21.32 -9.80
CA GLU A 168 11.02 -21.39 -8.99
C GLU A 168 9.75 -21.18 -9.86
N ALA A 169 9.76 -20.15 -10.72
CA ALA A 169 8.66 -19.85 -11.63
C ALA A 169 8.41 -20.98 -12.63
N GLN A 170 9.47 -21.51 -13.20
CA GLN A 170 9.42 -22.63 -14.14
C GLN A 170 8.87 -23.90 -13.48
N GLY A 171 9.33 -24.21 -12.26
CA GLY A 171 8.80 -25.33 -11.48
C GLY A 171 7.31 -25.20 -11.19
N PHE A 172 6.85 -24.02 -10.79
CA PHE A 172 5.44 -23.74 -10.56
C PHE A 172 4.60 -23.87 -11.84
N VAL A 173 5.05 -23.25 -12.95
CA VAL A 173 4.32 -23.28 -14.23
C VAL A 173 4.27 -24.69 -14.80
N GLN A 174 5.35 -25.46 -14.68
CA GLN A 174 5.38 -26.86 -15.10
C GLN A 174 4.35 -27.73 -14.34
N GLN A 175 4.11 -27.43 -13.07
CA GLN A 175 3.18 -28.17 -12.22
C GLN A 175 1.72 -27.75 -12.43
N VAL A 176 1.46 -26.43 -12.57
CA VAL A 176 0.10 -25.87 -12.53
C VAL A 176 -0.41 -25.43 -13.91
N MET A 177 0.50 -25.11 -14.86
CA MET A 177 0.15 -24.45 -16.11
C MET A 177 1.07 -24.85 -17.26
N GLN A 178 1.20 -26.13 -17.55
CA GLN A 178 2.14 -26.69 -18.53
C GLN A 178 2.11 -25.99 -19.90
N ASP A 179 0.92 -25.60 -20.37
CA ASP A 179 0.72 -24.89 -21.65
C ASP A 179 1.46 -23.55 -21.71
N PHE A 180 1.81 -22.95 -20.58
CA PHE A 180 2.46 -21.64 -20.50
C PHE A 180 3.96 -21.73 -20.25
N GLN A 181 4.53 -22.93 -20.12
CA GLN A 181 5.95 -23.13 -19.80
C GLN A 181 6.87 -22.44 -20.82
N HIS A 182 6.52 -22.45 -22.10
CA HIS A 182 7.29 -21.81 -23.18
C HIS A 182 7.33 -20.28 -23.12
N LYS A 183 6.45 -19.68 -22.31
CA LYS A 183 6.37 -18.21 -22.14
C LYS A 183 7.32 -17.68 -21.08
N ILE A 184 7.77 -18.52 -20.13
CA ILE A 184 8.70 -18.15 -19.09
C ILE A 184 10.12 -18.24 -19.67
N LYS A 185 10.85 -17.12 -19.67
CA LYS A 185 12.20 -17.05 -20.23
C LYS A 185 13.16 -16.43 -19.23
N LEU A 186 14.37 -16.99 -19.17
CA LEU A 186 15.47 -16.37 -18.43
C LEU A 186 16.04 -15.23 -19.28
N TYR A 187 16.14 -14.05 -18.67
CA TYR A 187 16.81 -12.90 -19.29
C TYR A 187 18.26 -12.86 -18.85
N SER A 188 19.18 -12.86 -19.83
CA SER A 188 20.63 -12.93 -19.60
C SER A 188 21.45 -11.88 -20.35
N ASP A 189 20.79 -10.84 -20.89
CA ASP A 189 21.48 -9.77 -21.60
C ASP A 189 22.26 -8.88 -20.60
N GLU A 190 23.31 -8.19 -21.09
CA GLU A 190 24.14 -7.28 -20.30
C GLU A 190 23.37 -6.03 -19.81
N THR A 191 22.39 -5.57 -20.59
CA THR A 191 21.55 -4.42 -20.19
C THR A 191 20.55 -4.85 -19.14
N PRO A 192 20.44 -4.16 -17.99
CA PRO A 192 19.44 -4.48 -16.96
C PRO A 192 18.02 -4.50 -17.54
N LEU A 193 17.22 -5.51 -17.15
CA LEU A 193 15.90 -5.76 -17.72
C LEU A 193 14.98 -4.54 -17.68
N PHE A 194 14.92 -3.84 -16.56
CA PHE A 194 14.06 -2.68 -16.39
C PHE A 194 14.55 -1.46 -17.17
N SER A 195 15.88 -1.28 -17.28
CA SER A 195 16.47 -0.22 -18.10
C SER A 195 16.19 -0.43 -19.59
N ARG A 196 16.28 -1.70 -20.07
CA ARG A 196 15.96 -2.04 -21.47
C ARG A 196 14.54 -1.65 -21.87
N PHE A 197 13.59 -1.82 -20.99
CA PHE A 197 12.19 -1.52 -21.23
C PHE A 197 11.74 -0.17 -20.67
N GLN A 198 12.67 0.66 -20.20
CA GLN A 198 12.41 2.00 -19.63
C GLN A 198 11.40 1.96 -18.47
N ILE A 199 11.48 0.91 -17.65
CA ILE A 199 10.59 0.72 -16.50
C ILE A 199 11.06 1.53 -15.29
N GLU A 200 12.37 1.69 -15.08
CA GLU A 200 12.94 2.43 -13.94
C GLU A 200 12.38 3.86 -13.85
N SER A 201 12.34 4.58 -14.97
CA SER A 201 11.78 5.93 -14.99
C SER A 201 10.29 5.98 -14.64
N GLN A 202 9.54 4.94 -15.00
CA GLN A 202 8.13 4.84 -14.66
C GLN A 202 7.93 4.49 -13.18
N ILE A 203 8.84 3.69 -12.60
CA ILE A 203 8.85 3.41 -11.16
C ILE A 203 9.14 4.70 -10.39
N GLU A 204 10.16 5.46 -10.79
CA GLU A 204 10.48 6.74 -10.16
C GLU A 204 9.32 7.73 -10.21
N THR A 205 8.66 7.84 -11.37
CA THR A 205 7.45 8.66 -11.51
C THR A 205 6.34 8.28 -10.53
N ALA A 206 6.28 7.01 -10.09
CA ALA A 206 5.30 6.59 -9.10
C ALA A 206 5.58 7.11 -7.67
N PHE A 207 6.78 7.60 -7.39
CA PHE A 207 7.15 8.27 -6.13
C PHE A 207 7.01 9.78 -6.19
N GLU A 208 7.00 10.39 -7.39
CA GLU A 208 6.88 11.82 -7.56
C GLU A 208 5.46 12.30 -7.23
N ARG A 209 5.35 13.48 -6.61
CA ARG A 209 4.07 14.13 -6.34
C ARG A 209 3.40 14.62 -7.62
N GLU A 210 4.20 15.19 -8.56
CA GLU A 210 3.75 15.74 -9.82
C GLU A 210 4.12 14.81 -10.97
N VAL A 211 3.16 14.50 -11.84
CA VAL A 211 3.36 13.68 -13.04
C VAL A 211 3.02 14.49 -14.28
N LYS A 212 3.94 14.56 -15.22
CA LYS A 212 3.79 15.33 -16.46
C LYS A 212 2.91 14.61 -17.47
N LEU A 213 2.09 15.37 -18.17
CA LEU A 213 1.26 14.89 -19.28
C LEU A 213 1.95 15.14 -20.63
N PRO A 214 1.61 14.34 -21.67
CA PRO A 214 2.22 14.45 -23.00
C PRO A 214 2.07 15.82 -23.66
N SER A 215 0.94 16.50 -23.44
CA SER A 215 0.69 17.87 -23.98
C SER A 215 1.45 18.97 -23.25
N GLY A 216 2.10 18.68 -22.11
CA GLY A 216 2.84 19.63 -21.27
C GLY A 216 2.10 20.08 -20.02
N GLY A 217 0.87 19.60 -19.77
CA GLY A 217 0.18 19.71 -18.49
C GLY A 217 0.77 18.78 -17.43
N SER A 218 0.20 18.77 -16.23
CA SER A 218 0.60 17.87 -15.15
C SER A 218 -0.58 17.50 -14.26
N ILE A 219 -0.47 16.35 -13.60
CA ILE A 219 -1.33 15.96 -12.49
C ILE A 219 -0.54 15.99 -11.20
N VAL A 220 -1.15 16.45 -10.13
CA VAL A 220 -0.56 16.50 -8.78
C VAL A 220 -1.36 15.57 -7.88
N ILE A 221 -0.69 14.60 -7.27
CA ILE A 221 -1.32 13.56 -6.46
C ILE A 221 -0.94 13.78 -4.99
N ASP A 222 -1.92 14.19 -4.19
CA ASP A 222 -1.74 14.48 -2.78
C ASP A 222 -2.54 13.51 -1.89
N PRO A 223 -1.86 12.62 -1.16
CA PRO A 223 -2.50 11.82 -0.14
C PRO A 223 -2.82 12.68 1.09
N THR A 224 -4.09 12.62 1.55
CA THR A 224 -4.51 13.16 2.83
C THR A 224 -4.76 12.02 3.81
N GLU A 225 -5.14 12.34 5.06
CA GLU A 225 -5.44 11.31 6.07
C GLU A 225 -6.57 10.35 5.63
N ALA A 226 -7.61 10.85 4.95
CA ALA A 226 -8.82 10.10 4.64
C ALA A 226 -8.98 9.73 3.16
N LEU A 227 -8.48 10.54 2.25
CA LEU A 227 -8.65 10.41 0.81
C LEU A 227 -7.39 10.84 0.06
N VAL A 228 -7.37 10.59 -1.24
CA VAL A 228 -6.35 11.14 -2.15
C VAL A 228 -7.00 12.18 -3.03
N SER A 229 -6.44 13.38 -3.08
CA SER A 229 -6.82 14.43 -4.02
C SER A 229 -5.87 14.44 -5.21
N ILE A 230 -6.42 14.68 -6.39
CA ILE A 230 -5.66 14.80 -7.63
C ILE A 230 -6.08 16.09 -8.32
N ASP A 231 -5.13 16.99 -8.49
CA ASP A 231 -5.29 18.27 -9.18
C ASP A 231 -4.70 18.20 -10.57
N ILE A 232 -5.27 18.93 -11.55
CA ILE A 232 -4.86 18.94 -12.94
C ILE A 232 -4.47 20.34 -13.38
N ASN A 233 -3.23 20.47 -13.85
CA ASN A 233 -2.66 21.71 -14.31
C ASN A 233 -2.42 21.69 -15.83
N SER A 234 -3.01 22.65 -16.57
CA SER A 234 -2.82 22.78 -18.01
C SER A 234 -1.53 23.52 -18.42
N SER A 235 -0.84 24.08 -17.49
CA SER A 235 0.24 25.10 -17.43
C SER A 235 0.90 25.60 -18.73
N ARG A 236 1.07 24.85 -19.79
CA ARG A 236 1.72 25.28 -21.06
C ARG A 236 1.15 24.60 -22.30
N ALA A 237 0.04 23.94 -22.18
CA ALA A 237 -0.62 23.27 -23.31
C ALA A 237 -1.29 24.32 -24.22
N THR A 238 -0.50 25.13 -24.94
CA THR A 238 -0.99 26.17 -25.88
C THR A 238 -1.29 25.62 -27.26
N LYS A 239 -1.46 24.31 -27.41
CA LYS A 239 -1.69 23.68 -28.72
C LYS A 239 -3.17 23.63 -29.14
N GLY A 240 -4.10 24.01 -28.29
CA GLY A 240 -5.54 24.10 -28.64
C GLY A 240 -5.84 25.42 -29.35
N ALA A 241 -6.81 25.38 -30.26
CA ALA A 241 -7.32 26.58 -30.94
C ALA A 241 -8.17 27.44 -30.00
N ASP A 242 -8.65 26.88 -28.89
CA ASP A 242 -9.48 27.51 -27.86
C ASP A 242 -9.11 26.97 -26.46
N ILE A 243 -9.40 27.76 -25.43
CA ILE A 243 -9.17 27.42 -24.03
C ILE A 243 -9.96 26.16 -23.66
N GLU A 244 -11.20 26.02 -24.15
CA GLU A 244 -12.07 24.88 -23.90
C GLU A 244 -11.51 23.58 -24.52
N GLU A 245 -10.97 23.64 -25.73
CA GLU A 245 -10.33 22.50 -26.38
C GLU A 245 -9.06 22.07 -25.64
N THR A 246 -8.30 23.02 -25.16
CA THR A 246 -7.10 22.76 -24.35
C THR A 246 -7.48 22.07 -23.04
N ALA A 247 -8.52 22.55 -22.36
CA ALA A 247 -9.04 21.95 -21.13
C ALA A 247 -9.50 20.50 -21.36
N LEU A 248 -10.29 20.26 -22.42
CA LEU A 248 -10.76 18.92 -22.77
C LEU A 248 -9.59 17.97 -23.05
N ASN A 249 -8.64 18.36 -23.89
CA ASN A 249 -7.49 17.51 -24.23
C ASN A 249 -6.64 17.20 -23.02
N THR A 250 -6.36 18.19 -22.17
CA THR A 250 -5.62 17.98 -20.93
C THR A 250 -6.36 17.04 -19.98
N ASN A 251 -7.67 17.19 -19.82
CA ASN A 251 -8.49 16.33 -18.99
C ASN A 251 -8.56 14.88 -19.52
N LEU A 252 -8.59 14.67 -20.83
CA LEU A 252 -8.55 13.33 -21.44
C LEU A 252 -7.19 12.64 -21.18
N GLU A 253 -6.08 13.35 -21.38
CA GLU A 253 -4.76 12.82 -21.05
C GLU A 253 -4.61 12.54 -19.54
N ALA A 254 -5.13 13.44 -18.70
CA ALA A 254 -5.14 13.25 -17.26
C ALA A 254 -5.95 12.03 -16.84
N ALA A 255 -7.10 11.75 -17.47
CA ALA A 255 -7.90 10.57 -17.18
C ALA A 255 -7.13 9.26 -17.41
N ASP A 256 -6.38 9.17 -18.54
CA ASP A 256 -5.54 8.01 -18.83
C ASP A 256 -4.40 7.86 -17.82
N GLU A 257 -3.72 8.98 -17.51
CA GLU A 257 -2.57 8.96 -16.61
C GLU A 257 -2.99 8.70 -15.16
N ILE A 258 -4.10 9.27 -14.69
CA ILE A 258 -4.64 9.00 -13.37
C ILE A 258 -4.94 7.51 -13.22
N ALA A 259 -5.63 6.89 -14.18
CA ALA A 259 -5.91 5.47 -14.15
C ALA A 259 -4.62 4.62 -14.12
N ARG A 260 -3.57 5.04 -14.81
CA ARG A 260 -2.24 4.40 -14.78
C ARG A 260 -1.59 4.56 -13.41
N GLN A 261 -1.57 5.77 -12.84
CA GLN A 261 -0.96 6.05 -11.55
C GLN A 261 -1.67 5.35 -10.39
N LEU A 262 -2.99 5.24 -10.42
CA LEU A 262 -3.74 4.47 -9.42
C LEU A 262 -3.30 2.99 -9.37
N ARG A 263 -3.02 2.41 -10.54
CA ARG A 263 -2.52 1.03 -10.64
C ARG A 263 -1.06 0.90 -10.20
N LEU A 264 -0.18 1.81 -10.63
CA LEU A 264 1.25 1.79 -10.31
C LEU A 264 1.50 1.98 -8.81
N ARG A 265 0.81 2.93 -8.20
CA ARG A 265 0.95 3.28 -6.78
C ARG A 265 0.11 2.40 -5.86
N ASP A 266 -0.77 1.53 -6.39
CA ASP A 266 -1.78 0.78 -5.64
C ASP A 266 -2.67 1.67 -4.74
N ILE A 267 -2.96 2.88 -5.19
CA ILE A 267 -3.82 3.81 -4.44
C ILE A 267 -5.23 3.24 -4.36
N GLY A 268 -5.77 3.15 -3.14
CA GLY A 268 -7.13 2.68 -2.90
C GLY A 268 -7.84 3.51 -1.84
N GLY A 269 -9.14 3.36 -1.76
CA GLY A 269 -10.02 4.17 -0.93
C GLY A 269 -10.75 5.22 -1.75
N LEU A 270 -11.08 6.34 -1.15
CA LEU A 270 -11.74 7.47 -1.81
C LEU A 270 -10.69 8.33 -2.50
N ILE A 271 -10.93 8.64 -3.75
CA ILE A 271 -10.09 9.53 -4.56
C ILE A 271 -11.00 10.60 -5.15
N VAL A 272 -10.56 11.84 -5.09
CA VAL A 272 -11.25 13.00 -5.67
C VAL A 272 -10.32 13.62 -6.71
N VAL A 273 -10.82 13.77 -7.92
CA VAL A 273 -10.09 14.39 -9.04
C VAL A 273 -10.72 15.74 -9.33
N ASP A 274 -9.90 16.78 -9.37
CA ASP A 274 -10.30 18.13 -9.76
C ASP A 274 -9.94 18.34 -11.23
N PHE A 275 -10.94 18.18 -12.10
CA PHE A 275 -10.77 18.37 -13.54
C PHE A 275 -10.85 19.85 -13.87
N ILE A 276 -10.04 20.29 -14.84
CA ILE A 276 -10.12 21.64 -15.39
C ILE A 276 -11.56 21.88 -15.86
N ASP A 277 -12.11 23.04 -15.49
CA ASP A 277 -13.50 23.41 -15.80
C ASP A 277 -13.82 23.29 -17.29
N MET A 278 -14.96 22.66 -17.60
CA MET A 278 -15.48 22.47 -18.95
C MET A 278 -16.93 22.96 -19.00
N GLY A 279 -17.22 23.88 -19.89
CA GLY A 279 -18.56 24.44 -20.08
C GLY A 279 -19.56 23.43 -20.68
N PRO A 280 -19.24 22.78 -21.84
CA PRO A 280 -20.15 21.84 -22.48
C PRO A 280 -20.30 20.52 -21.73
N ALA A 281 -21.53 20.13 -21.41
CA ALA A 281 -21.82 18.83 -20.79
C ALA A 281 -21.39 17.63 -21.64
N ARG A 282 -21.15 17.82 -22.93
CA ARG A 282 -20.59 16.79 -23.81
C ARG A 282 -19.15 16.49 -23.43
N ASN A 283 -18.31 17.52 -23.26
CA ASN A 283 -16.92 17.39 -22.90
C ASN A 283 -16.76 16.66 -21.55
N GLN A 284 -17.60 17.01 -20.57
CA GLN A 284 -17.63 16.31 -19.29
C GLN A 284 -17.93 14.81 -19.45
N ARG A 285 -18.89 14.43 -20.31
CA ARG A 285 -19.21 13.04 -20.59
C ARG A 285 -18.08 12.32 -21.30
N ASP A 286 -17.38 12.99 -22.22
CA ASP A 286 -16.25 12.41 -22.94
C ASP A 286 -15.11 12.08 -21.98
N VAL A 287 -14.81 12.96 -21.01
CA VAL A 287 -13.84 12.71 -19.94
C VAL A 287 -14.30 11.59 -18.99
N GLU A 288 -15.58 11.57 -18.58
CA GLU A 288 -16.13 10.47 -17.75
C GLU A 288 -16.01 9.10 -18.47
N ASN A 289 -16.30 9.05 -19.75
CA ASN A 289 -16.18 7.83 -20.56
C ASN A 289 -14.72 7.41 -20.68
N ARG A 290 -13.82 8.36 -21.00
CA ARG A 290 -12.38 8.08 -21.07
C ARG A 290 -11.83 7.53 -19.77
N MET A 291 -12.19 8.13 -18.62
CA MET A 291 -11.81 7.62 -17.30
C MET A 291 -12.33 6.19 -17.08
N ARG A 292 -13.59 5.90 -17.48
CA ARG A 292 -14.18 4.57 -17.34
C ARG A 292 -13.42 3.53 -18.16
N ASP A 293 -13.12 3.88 -19.42
CA ASP A 293 -12.38 3.00 -20.34
C ASP A 293 -10.95 2.73 -19.84
N ALA A 294 -10.26 3.78 -19.35
CA ALA A 294 -8.92 3.66 -18.79
C ALA A 294 -8.87 2.81 -17.52
N LEU A 295 -9.94 2.81 -16.72
CA LEU A 295 -10.08 2.03 -15.50
C LEU A 295 -10.50 0.58 -15.73
N GLU A 296 -10.97 0.20 -16.93
CA GLU A 296 -11.40 -1.17 -17.25
C GLU A 296 -10.27 -2.20 -17.05
N ALA A 297 -9.05 -1.80 -17.39
CA ALA A 297 -7.85 -2.64 -17.21
C ALA A 297 -7.46 -2.88 -15.75
N ASP A 298 -8.04 -2.14 -14.79
CA ASP A 298 -7.70 -2.27 -13.37
C ASP A 298 -8.31 -3.55 -12.78
N ARG A 299 -7.49 -4.28 -12.02
CA ARG A 299 -7.92 -5.48 -11.30
C ARG A 299 -8.79 -5.14 -10.08
N ALA A 300 -8.62 -3.97 -9.47
CA ALA A 300 -9.41 -3.55 -8.33
C ALA A 300 -10.86 -3.24 -8.74
N ARG A 301 -11.79 -3.46 -7.81
CA ARG A 301 -13.16 -2.99 -8.03
C ARG A 301 -13.19 -1.47 -7.85
N ILE A 302 -13.71 -0.77 -8.86
CA ILE A 302 -13.83 0.68 -8.84
C ILE A 302 -15.31 1.06 -8.97
N GLN A 303 -15.71 2.07 -8.20
CA GLN A 303 -16.98 2.75 -8.34
C GLN A 303 -16.67 4.17 -8.77
N LEU A 304 -17.18 4.58 -9.92
CA LEU A 304 -16.97 5.89 -10.52
C LEU A 304 -18.23 6.72 -10.40
N GLY A 305 -18.10 7.95 -9.90
CA GLY A 305 -19.16 8.97 -9.88
C GLY A 305 -19.33 9.65 -11.22
N ARG A 306 -20.04 10.76 -11.23
CA ARG A 306 -20.11 11.71 -12.36
C ARG A 306 -19.36 12.97 -11.99
N ILE A 307 -18.89 13.72 -12.98
CA ILE A 307 -18.31 15.04 -12.75
C ILE A 307 -19.40 15.93 -12.18
N SER A 308 -19.14 16.50 -11.01
CA SER A 308 -20.05 17.43 -10.35
C SER A 308 -20.07 18.79 -11.07
N ARG A 309 -21.02 19.66 -10.71
CA ARG A 309 -21.05 21.05 -11.19
C ARG A 309 -19.84 21.90 -10.77
N PHE A 310 -18.98 21.35 -9.91
CA PHE A 310 -17.75 21.98 -9.44
C PHE A 310 -16.48 21.39 -10.10
N GLY A 311 -16.61 20.63 -11.19
CA GLY A 311 -15.47 19.96 -11.85
C GLY A 311 -14.96 18.70 -11.17
N LEU A 312 -15.47 18.37 -9.97
CA LEU A 312 -14.95 17.26 -9.16
C LEU A 312 -15.52 15.90 -9.59
N LEU A 313 -14.64 14.94 -9.80
CA LEU A 313 -14.98 13.54 -10.00
C LEU A 313 -14.61 12.72 -8.77
N GLU A 314 -15.58 12.06 -8.18
CA GLU A 314 -15.38 11.15 -7.06
C GLU A 314 -15.29 9.71 -7.56
N LEU A 315 -14.29 8.98 -7.09
CA LEU A 315 -14.18 7.55 -7.33
C LEU A 315 -13.73 6.80 -6.07
N SER A 316 -14.16 5.54 -5.96
CA SER A 316 -13.75 4.66 -4.87
C SER A 316 -13.10 3.41 -5.46
N ARG A 317 -11.83 3.16 -5.12
CA ARG A 317 -11.07 1.99 -5.56
C ARG A 317 -10.82 1.04 -4.39
N GLN A 318 -11.10 -0.22 -4.60
CA GLN A 318 -10.82 -1.27 -3.61
C GLN A 318 -9.33 -1.30 -3.30
N ARG A 319 -8.97 -1.27 -2.01
CA ARG A 319 -7.59 -1.49 -1.56
C ARG A 319 -7.24 -2.96 -1.70
N LEU A 320 -6.29 -3.28 -2.56
CA LEU A 320 -5.79 -4.65 -2.76
C LEU A 320 -4.63 -4.94 -1.81
N ARG A 321 -3.77 -3.96 -1.57
CA ARG A 321 -2.61 -3.97 -0.68
C ARG A 321 -2.32 -2.54 -0.20
N PRO A 322 -1.39 -2.33 0.74
CA PRO A 322 -0.92 -1.00 1.06
C PRO A 322 -0.37 -0.29 -0.19
N SER A 323 -0.58 1.02 -0.30
CA SER A 323 -0.06 1.80 -1.43
C SER A 323 1.47 1.89 -1.38
N LEU A 324 2.09 2.20 -2.53
CA LEU A 324 3.54 2.36 -2.62
C LEU A 324 4.06 3.40 -1.61
N GLY A 325 3.38 4.54 -1.48
CA GLY A 325 3.74 5.56 -0.49
C GLY A 325 3.63 5.08 0.96
N GLU A 326 2.64 4.24 1.29
CA GLU A 326 2.48 3.71 2.66
C GLU A 326 3.57 2.70 3.04
N THR A 327 4.17 2.01 2.07
CA THR A 327 5.20 0.99 2.32
C THR A 327 6.63 1.53 2.23
N SER A 328 6.83 2.65 1.49
CA SER A 328 8.17 3.13 1.13
C SER A 328 8.45 4.55 1.64
N SER A 329 7.48 5.19 2.31
CA SER A 329 7.65 6.56 2.83
C SER A 329 7.29 6.61 4.31
N ILE A 330 8.02 7.43 5.05
CA ILE A 330 7.70 7.80 6.43
C ILE A 330 7.04 9.18 6.45
N VAL A 331 6.21 9.44 7.45
CA VAL A 331 5.65 10.78 7.65
C VAL A 331 6.80 11.74 7.94
N CYS A 332 6.86 12.87 7.23
CA CYS A 332 7.91 13.86 7.44
C CYS A 332 7.89 14.36 8.89
N PRO A 333 8.96 14.15 9.69
CA PRO A 333 9.00 14.53 11.11
C PRO A 333 8.93 16.05 11.31
N ARG A 334 9.27 16.82 10.28
CA ARG A 334 9.27 18.28 10.35
C ARG A 334 7.87 18.89 10.21
N CYS A 335 7.05 18.41 9.27
CA CYS A 335 5.71 18.95 9.03
C CYS A 335 4.57 18.00 9.43
N ASN A 336 4.87 16.80 9.92
CA ASN A 336 3.90 15.77 10.29
C ASN A 336 2.84 15.51 9.20
N GLY A 337 3.26 15.56 7.93
CA GLY A 337 2.38 15.34 6.77
C GLY A 337 1.61 16.58 6.30
N GLN A 338 1.78 17.75 6.92
CA GLN A 338 1.05 18.97 6.55
C GLN A 338 1.54 19.62 5.24
N GLY A 339 2.77 19.30 4.77
CA GLY A 339 3.35 19.85 3.55
C GLY A 339 3.91 21.29 3.71
N HIS A 340 3.61 22.00 4.80
CA HIS A 340 4.11 23.33 5.13
C HIS A 340 4.43 23.45 6.61
N ILE A 341 5.28 24.43 6.95
CA ILE A 341 5.66 24.74 8.32
C ILE A 341 5.51 26.23 8.58
N ARG A 342 5.41 26.63 9.85
CA ARG A 342 5.40 28.04 10.24
C ARG A 342 6.76 28.67 9.97
N ASP A 343 6.77 29.89 9.46
CA ASP A 343 7.99 30.65 9.24
C ASP A 343 8.62 31.10 10.58
N VAL A 344 9.89 31.46 10.53
CA VAL A 344 10.67 31.85 11.70
C VAL A 344 10.03 33.01 12.47
N LYS A 345 9.51 34.01 11.76
CA LYS A 345 8.89 35.20 12.37
C LYS A 345 7.59 34.86 13.09
N SER A 346 6.73 34.09 12.42
CA SER A 346 5.45 33.64 13.00
C SER A 346 5.67 32.74 14.21
N LEU A 347 6.65 31.83 14.12
CA LEU A 347 7.00 30.93 15.22
C LEU A 347 7.55 31.68 16.42
N ALA A 348 8.48 32.60 16.19
CA ALA A 348 9.08 33.43 17.25
C ALA A 348 8.03 34.27 17.99
N LEU A 349 7.08 34.86 17.28
CA LEU A 349 5.97 35.61 17.90
C LEU A 349 5.06 34.70 18.73
N SER A 350 4.84 33.47 18.30
CA SER A 350 4.07 32.49 19.06
C SER A 350 4.79 32.10 20.35
N ILE A 351 6.09 31.84 20.26
CA ILE A 351 6.91 31.50 21.42
C ILE A 351 6.94 32.66 22.42
N LEU A 352 7.10 33.91 21.96
CA LEU A 352 7.05 35.08 22.82
C LEU A 352 5.74 35.16 23.62
N ARG A 353 4.59 34.89 22.98
CA ARG A 353 3.29 34.88 23.66
C ARG A 353 3.17 33.74 24.67
N LEU A 354 3.72 32.57 24.34
CA LEU A 354 3.74 31.44 25.28
C LEU A 354 4.63 31.74 26.49
N ILE A 355 5.76 32.40 26.29
CA ILE A 355 6.62 32.85 27.38
C ILE A 355 5.84 33.84 28.28
N GLU A 356 5.16 34.82 27.71
CA GLU A 356 4.34 35.77 28.43
C GLU A 356 3.21 35.10 29.23
N GLU A 357 2.57 34.06 28.66
CA GLU A 357 1.54 33.27 29.34
C GLU A 357 2.14 32.45 30.50
N GLU A 358 3.28 31.82 30.30
CA GLU A 358 3.93 31.01 31.34
C GLU A 358 4.49 31.86 32.50
N VAL A 359 4.96 33.07 32.21
CA VAL A 359 5.45 34.03 33.22
C VAL A 359 4.32 34.47 34.15
N MET A 360 3.08 34.57 33.66
CA MET A 360 1.92 35.01 34.49
C MET A 360 1.47 33.97 35.51
N LYS A 361 1.96 32.71 35.42
CA LYS A 361 1.61 31.65 36.40
C LYS A 361 2.26 31.89 37.74
N GLU A 362 1.54 31.59 38.81
CA GLU A 362 2.03 31.79 40.19
C GLU A 362 3.33 31.03 40.48
N ARG A 363 4.27 31.66 41.21
CA ARG A 363 5.57 31.11 41.62
C ARG A 363 6.46 30.71 40.44
N THR A 364 6.47 31.49 39.39
CA THR A 364 7.41 31.33 38.27
C THR A 364 8.72 32.03 38.61
N GLY A 365 9.83 31.30 38.64
CA GLY A 365 11.19 31.84 38.89
C GLY A 365 11.98 32.05 37.59
N GLU A 366 11.89 31.10 36.67
CA GLU A 366 12.61 31.14 35.40
C GLU A 366 11.78 30.47 34.27
N ILE A 367 11.87 30.99 33.05
CA ILE A 367 11.37 30.36 31.84
C ILE A 367 12.57 29.99 30.97
N GLN A 368 12.66 28.73 30.58
CA GLN A 368 13.64 28.25 29.62
C GLN A 368 12.94 27.91 28.31
N ALA A 369 13.39 28.50 27.19
CA ALA A 369 12.86 28.23 25.88
C ALA A 369 13.95 27.67 24.97
N GLN A 370 13.92 26.35 24.71
CA GLN A 370 14.77 25.72 23.71
C GLN A 370 14.14 25.85 22.33
N VAL A 371 14.85 26.51 21.43
CA VAL A 371 14.33 26.87 20.11
C VAL A 371 15.39 26.68 19.02
N PRO A 372 15.00 26.45 17.75
CA PRO A 372 15.93 26.41 16.64
C PRO A 372 16.79 27.67 16.55
N VAL A 373 18.05 27.54 16.13
CA VAL A 373 19.05 28.63 16.09
C VAL A 373 18.53 29.88 15.36
N ALA A 374 17.85 29.72 14.22
CA ALA A 374 17.28 30.84 13.46
C ALA A 374 16.20 31.59 14.26
N VAL A 375 15.38 30.88 15.02
CA VAL A 375 14.33 31.46 15.87
C VAL A 375 14.94 32.16 17.08
N ALA A 376 15.94 31.55 17.72
CA ALA A 376 16.68 32.17 18.82
C ALA A 376 17.34 33.49 18.38
N THR A 377 18.00 33.48 17.21
CA THR A 377 18.61 34.68 16.65
C THR A 377 17.59 35.80 16.44
N TYR A 378 16.41 35.47 15.94
CA TYR A 378 15.35 36.45 15.74
C TYR A 378 14.80 36.98 17.09
N LEU A 379 14.57 36.12 18.07
CA LEU A 379 14.08 36.52 19.39
C LEU A 379 15.08 37.40 20.13
N LEU A 380 16.34 37.01 20.17
CA LEU A 380 17.40 37.73 20.92
C LEU A 380 17.79 39.06 20.29
N ASN A 381 17.68 39.20 18.99
CA ASN A 381 18.06 40.44 18.29
C ASN A 381 16.86 41.33 17.99
N GLU A 382 15.84 40.81 17.29
CA GLU A 382 14.73 41.61 16.81
C GLU A 382 13.60 41.79 17.85
N LYS A 383 13.52 40.88 18.85
CA LYS A 383 12.53 40.88 19.91
C LYS A 383 13.14 41.05 21.31
N ARG A 384 14.33 41.61 21.38
CA ARG A 384 15.06 41.83 22.64
C ARG A 384 14.31 42.77 23.61
N GLU A 385 13.72 43.86 23.10
CA GLU A 385 12.97 44.82 23.93
C GLU A 385 11.70 44.22 24.52
N PRO A 386 10.82 43.51 23.74
CA PRO A 386 9.69 42.80 24.30
C PRO A 386 10.07 41.73 25.34
N LEU A 387 11.15 40.97 25.12
CA LEU A 387 11.63 39.99 26.11
C LEU A 387 11.99 40.67 27.45
N ARG A 388 12.74 41.77 27.39
CA ARG A 388 13.10 42.54 28.58
C ARG A 388 11.89 43.12 29.28
N ALA A 389 10.92 43.63 28.52
CA ALA A 389 9.71 44.16 29.11
C ALA A 389 8.91 43.11 29.90
N ILE A 390 8.90 41.84 29.43
CA ILE A 390 8.29 40.73 30.14
C ILE A 390 9.07 40.38 31.42
N GLU A 391 10.41 40.33 31.35
CA GLU A 391 11.29 40.07 32.53
C GLU A 391 11.09 41.14 33.60
N ASP A 392 11.12 42.40 33.20
CA ASP A 392 10.98 43.56 34.11
C ASP A 392 9.59 43.66 34.75
N ALA A 393 8.52 43.38 33.96
CA ALA A 393 7.14 43.44 34.42
C ALA A 393 6.78 42.40 35.47
N HIS A 394 7.38 41.19 35.36
CA HIS A 394 7.03 40.05 36.20
C HIS A 394 8.16 39.62 37.16
N ASN A 395 9.34 40.25 37.06
CA ASN A 395 10.54 39.91 37.82
C ASN A 395 10.94 38.41 37.67
N VAL A 396 10.83 37.87 36.46
CA VAL A 396 11.12 36.51 36.07
C VAL A 396 12.25 36.50 35.07
N ARG A 397 13.20 35.58 35.18
CA ARG A 397 14.28 35.41 34.19
C ARG A 397 13.78 34.61 33.01
N VAL A 398 14.04 35.09 31.77
CA VAL A 398 13.75 34.37 30.54
C VAL A 398 15.05 33.98 29.84
N VAL A 399 15.27 32.68 29.67
CA VAL A 399 16.47 32.13 29.04
C VAL A 399 16.09 31.51 27.67
N ILE A 400 16.55 32.13 26.58
CA ILE A 400 16.41 31.59 25.24
C ILE A 400 17.64 30.75 24.92
N ILE A 401 17.43 29.44 24.68
CA ILE A 401 18.49 28.47 24.44
C ILE A 401 18.47 28.07 22.97
N PRO A 402 19.46 28.49 22.17
CA PRO A 402 19.61 28.02 20.78
C PRO A 402 19.97 26.53 20.79
N ASN A 403 19.13 25.70 20.19
CA ASN A 403 19.35 24.27 20.08
C ASN A 403 19.53 23.87 18.60
N GLN A 404 20.71 23.29 18.27
CA GLN A 404 21.05 22.84 16.93
C GLN A 404 20.30 21.55 16.54
N ASN A 405 19.85 20.77 17.52
CA ASN A 405 19.12 19.54 17.31
C ASN A 405 17.63 19.77 16.98
N LEU A 406 17.14 21.00 17.16
CA LEU A 406 15.75 21.37 16.86
C LEU A 406 15.66 22.05 15.50
N GLU A 407 14.73 21.57 14.68
CA GLU A 407 14.33 22.22 13.43
C GLU A 407 12.96 22.89 13.57
N THR A 408 12.76 24.00 12.87
CA THR A 408 11.42 24.60 12.78
C THR A 408 10.41 23.59 12.24
N PRO A 409 9.20 23.45 12.82
CA PRO A 409 8.56 24.32 13.80
C PRO A 409 8.69 23.88 15.26
N HIS A 410 9.56 22.93 15.57
CA HIS A 410 9.69 22.35 16.92
C HIS A 410 10.39 23.31 17.87
N PHE A 411 9.89 23.39 19.09
CA PHE A 411 10.48 24.15 20.20
C PHE A 411 9.90 23.61 21.51
N GLU A 412 10.54 23.96 22.64
CA GLU A 412 10.05 23.63 23.96
C GLU A 412 10.17 24.85 24.86
N VAL A 413 9.14 25.10 25.67
CA VAL A 413 9.11 26.16 26.69
C VAL A 413 8.83 25.49 28.02
N GLU A 414 9.80 25.56 28.93
CA GLU A 414 9.72 25.00 30.25
C GLU A 414 9.66 26.09 31.30
N ARG A 415 8.78 25.94 32.28
CA ARG A 415 8.62 26.83 33.40
C ARG A 415 9.25 26.23 34.66
N ILE A 416 10.21 26.91 35.25
CA ILE A 416 10.87 26.54 36.49
C ILE A 416 10.30 27.38 37.62
N ARG A 417 9.94 26.73 38.72
CA ARG A 417 9.41 27.39 39.92
C ARG A 417 10.51 28.06 40.72
N ASP A 418 10.17 29.10 41.51
CA ASP A 418 11.09 29.82 42.39
C ASP A 418 11.86 28.91 43.34
N ASP A 419 11.24 27.83 43.84
CA ASP A 419 11.84 26.88 44.78
C ASP A 419 12.80 25.88 44.11
N GLN A 420 12.81 25.82 42.78
CA GLN A 420 13.61 24.92 41.95
C GLN A 420 14.67 25.64 41.11
N THR A 421 14.73 26.97 41.21
CA THR A 421 15.63 27.78 40.39
C THR A 421 17.08 27.52 40.79
N ILE A 422 17.83 26.79 39.99
CA ILE A 422 19.27 26.64 40.09
C ILE A 422 19.88 27.64 39.11
N ALA A 423 20.64 28.62 39.57
CA ALA A 423 21.30 29.60 38.70
C ALA A 423 22.44 28.93 37.90
N GLN A 424 22.08 28.12 36.91
CA GLN A 424 23.05 27.55 35.98
C GLN A 424 23.27 28.49 34.80
N PRO A 425 24.50 28.59 34.27
CA PRO A 425 24.77 29.28 33.01
C PRO A 425 24.05 28.57 31.85
N SER A 426 23.52 29.34 30.90
CA SER A 426 22.72 28.79 29.79
C SER A 426 23.47 27.81 28.89
N HIS A 427 24.79 27.84 28.87
CA HIS A 427 25.64 26.93 28.09
C HIS A 427 25.87 25.56 28.77
N GLU A 428 25.51 25.39 30.01
CA GLU A 428 25.63 24.14 30.79
C GLU A 428 24.29 23.37 30.85
N LEU A 429 23.22 23.99 30.31
CA LEU A 429 21.90 23.36 30.28
C LEU A 429 21.88 22.22 29.24
N GLU A 430 21.25 21.10 29.63
CA GLU A 430 21.09 19.96 28.72
C GLU A 430 20.22 20.35 27.53
N LEU A 431 20.77 20.18 26.35
CA LEU A 431 20.01 20.40 25.11
C LEU A 431 19.14 19.19 24.83
N LEU A 432 17.89 19.45 24.49
CA LEU A 432 17.00 18.41 23.99
C LEU A 432 17.63 17.76 22.77
N GLU A 433 17.69 16.44 22.79
CA GLU A 433 18.05 15.67 21.62
C GLU A 433 16.89 15.77 20.60
N GLY A 434 17.20 16.05 19.35
CA GLY A 434 16.19 16.09 18.27
C GLY A 434 15.41 14.78 18.19
N ASN A 435 14.25 14.83 17.57
CA ASN A 435 13.32 13.70 17.46
C ASN A 435 14.04 12.40 17.03
N LYS A 436 14.39 11.56 18.00
CA LYS A 436 14.99 10.23 17.78
C LYS A 436 14.02 9.24 17.13
N ASP A 437 12.74 9.62 16.95
CA ASP A 437 11.74 8.75 16.34
C ASP A 437 12.05 8.40 14.86
N ALA A 438 12.87 9.21 14.19
CA ALA A 438 13.36 8.88 12.85
C ALA A 438 14.44 7.79 12.85
N ASP A 439 15.24 7.70 13.93
CA ASP A 439 16.29 6.69 14.09
C ASP A 439 15.72 5.34 14.58
N ILE A 440 14.55 5.34 15.22
CA ILE A 440 13.89 4.12 15.71
C ILE A 440 13.37 3.26 14.53
N ALA A 441 13.00 3.88 13.42
CA ALA A 441 12.60 3.14 12.23
C ALA A 441 13.77 2.36 11.59
N SER A 442 15.00 2.84 11.74
CA SER A 442 16.21 2.16 11.23
C SER A 442 16.76 1.10 12.20
N ALA A 443 16.42 1.16 13.49
CA ALA A 443 16.90 0.22 14.51
C ALA A 443 16.04 -1.05 14.65
N GLN A 444 14.91 -1.17 13.96
CA GLN A 444 14.02 -2.34 14.01
C GLN A 444 14.26 -3.40 12.93
N ASP A 445 15.35 -3.33 12.18
CA ASP A 445 15.87 -4.49 11.42
C ASP A 445 16.53 -5.52 12.35
N THR A 446 15.87 -5.86 13.45
CA THR A 446 16.12 -7.14 14.10
C THR A 446 15.65 -8.20 13.11
N GLU A 447 16.59 -8.98 12.56
CA GLU A 447 16.29 -10.21 11.81
C GLU A 447 15.27 -11.03 12.61
N ILE A 448 13.98 -10.82 12.35
CA ILE A 448 12.93 -11.71 12.81
C ILE A 448 13.21 -13.03 12.10
N LYS A 449 13.77 -14.00 12.82
CA LYS A 449 13.92 -15.37 12.32
C LYS A 449 12.54 -15.83 11.85
N THR A 450 12.32 -15.75 10.55
CA THR A 450 11.09 -16.21 9.90
C THR A 450 10.97 -17.70 10.16
N GLN A 451 9.90 -18.12 10.82
CA GLN A 451 9.60 -19.53 11.02
C GLN A 451 9.35 -20.18 9.65
N GLU A 452 9.97 -21.33 9.38
CA GLU A 452 9.64 -22.09 8.18
C GLU A 452 8.22 -22.68 8.32
N PRO A 453 7.38 -22.57 7.27
CA PRO A 453 6.05 -23.17 7.29
C PRO A 453 6.14 -24.70 7.32
N ALA A 454 5.24 -25.32 8.09
CA ALA A 454 5.18 -26.77 8.23
C ALA A 454 4.77 -27.47 6.93
N VAL A 455 3.90 -26.82 6.14
CA VAL A 455 3.45 -27.30 4.81
C VAL A 455 4.16 -26.51 3.73
N LYS A 456 4.99 -27.19 2.92
CA LYS A 456 5.59 -26.64 1.69
C LYS A 456 4.64 -26.90 0.51
N LEU A 457 4.71 -26.06 -0.55
CA LEU A 457 3.91 -26.22 -1.77
C LEU A 457 4.00 -27.68 -2.29
N MET A 458 2.86 -28.36 -2.36
CA MET A 458 2.78 -29.71 -2.93
C MET A 458 2.63 -29.63 -4.44
N ALA A 459 3.44 -30.43 -5.16
CA ALA A 459 3.27 -30.63 -6.58
C ALA A 459 1.95 -31.39 -6.85
N PRO A 460 1.08 -30.93 -7.75
CA PRO A 460 -0.06 -31.72 -8.17
C PRO A 460 0.40 -32.95 -8.93
N GLU A 461 -0.23 -34.10 -8.70
CA GLU A 461 0.00 -35.31 -9.49
C GLU A 461 -0.38 -35.07 -10.96
N THR A 462 0.49 -35.38 -11.87
CA THR A 462 0.27 -35.25 -13.31
C THR A 462 -0.86 -36.18 -13.76
N GLY A 463 -2.01 -35.62 -14.09
CA GLY A 463 -3.05 -36.37 -14.79
C GLY A 463 -2.60 -36.70 -16.23
N SER A 464 -2.44 -37.95 -16.52
CA SER A 464 -2.15 -38.48 -17.87
C SER A 464 -3.37 -38.26 -18.78
N GLY A 465 -3.32 -37.25 -19.64
CA GLY A 465 -4.40 -36.99 -20.61
C GLY A 465 -3.92 -36.11 -21.75
N THR A 466 -3.08 -36.66 -22.62
CA THR A 466 -2.65 -36.03 -23.87
C THR A 466 -3.72 -36.17 -24.95
N ARG A 467 -4.30 -35.05 -25.42
CA ARG A 467 -4.70 -34.93 -26.85
C ARG A 467 -4.38 -33.49 -27.28
N GLY A 468 -3.31 -33.39 -28.08
CA GLY A 468 -2.91 -32.16 -28.74
C GLY A 468 -3.85 -31.78 -29.86
N TYR A 469 -4.24 -30.51 -29.90
CA TYR A 469 -4.87 -29.88 -31.06
C TYR A 469 -3.83 -29.03 -31.81
N PRO A 470 -3.85 -28.99 -33.15
CA PRO A 470 -2.85 -28.29 -33.95
C PRO A 470 -3.00 -26.76 -33.86
N TYR A 471 -1.90 -26.10 -33.60
CA TYR A 471 -1.76 -24.67 -33.44
C TYR A 471 -1.70 -23.93 -34.77
N ARG A 472 -2.58 -22.94 -34.96
CA ARG A 472 -2.55 -22.00 -36.08
C ARG A 472 -1.80 -20.72 -35.62
N LYS A 473 -0.65 -20.44 -36.25
CA LYS A 473 0.17 -19.25 -35.98
C LYS A 473 -0.58 -17.96 -36.35
N SER A 474 -0.90 -17.11 -35.39
CA SER A 474 -1.29 -15.72 -35.60
C SER A 474 -0.07 -14.80 -35.42
N ARG A 475 0.16 -13.93 -36.39
CA ARG A 475 1.25 -12.95 -36.41
C ARG A 475 0.74 -11.62 -35.82
N HIS A 476 0.71 -11.48 -34.48
CA HIS A 476 0.76 -10.17 -33.83
C HIS A 476 1.42 -10.32 -32.46
N PRO A 477 2.36 -9.43 -32.10
CA PRO A 477 2.90 -9.44 -30.73
C PRO A 477 1.83 -8.98 -29.75
N GLY A 478 1.49 -9.83 -28.79
CA GLY A 478 0.58 -9.50 -27.69
C GLY A 478 1.28 -8.62 -26.63
N PRO A 479 0.53 -8.03 -25.70
CA PRO A 479 1.09 -7.16 -24.67
C PRO A 479 2.06 -7.90 -23.73
N PHE A 480 3.09 -7.21 -23.26
CA PHE A 480 4.08 -7.71 -22.32
C PHE A 480 3.56 -7.57 -20.89
N LEU A 481 3.81 -8.59 -20.05
CA LEU A 481 3.59 -8.53 -18.62
C LEU A 481 4.94 -8.35 -17.90
N HIS A 482 5.13 -7.18 -17.29
CA HIS A 482 6.29 -6.88 -16.46
C HIS A 482 5.93 -7.03 -14.99
N LEU A 483 6.67 -7.87 -14.27
CA LEU A 483 6.48 -8.14 -12.84
C LEU A 483 7.34 -7.19 -12.01
N ALA A 484 6.94 -5.92 -11.95
CA ALA A 484 7.71 -4.82 -11.34
C ALA A 484 7.45 -4.64 -9.83
N GLY A 485 7.24 -5.66 -9.05
CA GLY A 485 6.80 -5.45 -7.66
C GLY A 485 7.63 -6.06 -6.54
N ALA A 486 8.47 -7.06 -6.85
CA ALA A 486 9.10 -7.84 -5.78
C ALA A 486 10.53 -7.41 -5.42
N ASP A 487 11.25 -6.83 -6.34
CA ASP A 487 12.69 -6.50 -6.18
C ASP A 487 12.95 -5.06 -5.67
N LEU A 488 11.92 -4.20 -5.68
CA LEU A 488 12.07 -2.82 -5.23
C LEU A 488 12.42 -2.75 -3.72
N TYR A 489 11.81 -3.61 -2.92
CA TYR A 489 12.03 -3.61 -1.47
C TYR A 489 13.44 -4.09 -1.08
N GLN A 490 14.01 -5.04 -1.84
CA GLN A 490 15.37 -5.53 -1.57
C GLN A 490 16.48 -4.63 -2.13
N ARG A 491 16.26 -3.95 -3.26
CA ARG A 491 17.27 -3.04 -3.85
C ARG A 491 17.38 -1.71 -3.13
N THR A 492 16.31 -1.19 -2.54
CA THR A 492 16.37 0.03 -1.72
C THR A 492 17.22 -0.19 -0.45
N GLN A 493 17.21 -1.38 0.11
CA GLN A 493 18.06 -1.72 1.25
C GLN A 493 19.54 -1.97 0.86
N ALA A 494 19.81 -2.52 -0.33
CA ALA A 494 21.18 -2.76 -0.80
C ALA A 494 21.91 -1.47 -1.23
N ALA A 495 21.18 -0.45 -1.68
CA ALA A 495 21.77 0.84 -2.09
C ALA A 495 22.15 1.74 -0.90
N GLN A 496 21.56 1.54 0.27
CA GLN A 496 21.90 2.29 1.49
C GLN A 496 23.10 1.71 2.28
N GLY A 497 23.62 0.55 1.89
CA GLY A 497 24.69 -0.14 2.61
C GLY A 497 26.11 -0.02 2.01
N GLN A 498 26.34 0.72 0.92
CA GLN A 498 27.66 0.84 0.29
C GLN A 498 28.07 2.30 0.07
N GLU A 499 28.31 3.02 1.14
CA GLU A 499 29.25 4.15 1.13
C GLU A 499 30.62 3.66 1.61
N THR A 500 31.50 3.35 0.65
CA THR A 500 32.93 3.17 0.92
C THR A 500 33.58 4.54 1.05
N PRO A 501 34.43 4.80 2.07
CA PRO A 501 35.16 6.07 2.20
C PRO A 501 36.24 6.17 1.09
N ALA A 502 36.28 7.31 0.45
CA ALA A 502 37.33 7.66 -0.54
C ALA A 502 38.71 7.77 0.11
N PRO A 503 39.81 7.32 -0.55
CA PRO A 503 41.15 7.44 -0.01
C PRO A 503 41.62 8.89 -0.08
N GLY A 504 42.13 9.39 1.04
CA GLY A 504 42.79 10.70 1.13
C GLY A 504 44.01 10.79 0.23
N GLN A 505 44.14 11.94 -0.45
CA GLN A 505 45.38 12.38 -1.02
C GLN A 505 45.99 13.47 -0.14
N GLY A 506 47.30 13.30 0.11
CA GLY A 506 48.13 14.17 0.90
C GLY A 506 48.43 15.54 0.26
#